data_0883fb4c44aaa7319339e30cb7988240
#
_entry.id   0883fb4c44aaa7319339e30cb7988240
#
_cell.length_a   1.000
_cell.length_b   1.000
_cell.length_c   1.000
_cell.angle_alpha   90.00
_cell.angle_beta   90.00
_cell.angle_gamma   90.00
#
_symmetry.space_group_name_H-M   'P 1'
#
loop_
_entity.id
_entity.type
_entity.pdbx_description
1 polymer ?
#
loop_
_entity_poly.entity_id
_entity_poly.type
_entity_poly.pdbx_seq_one_letter_code
_entity_poly.pdbx_strand_id
1 'polypeptide(L)'
;MLSAQAPDGPVPDDVAQAVVTVLADWAKGPGGWAPGAPEGRPRPAGVVTIPSRSRPQLIHSLGARIAQVGRLPLLGSVEYTGEAPTAPRSNSAQRLKALDGALAVPSALAATLAALDGPVLLVDDCTETGWTLAVAARLLRRAGAQEVLPLVLAVQG
;
A
#
# COMPACT_ATOMS: atom_id res chain seq x y z
N MET A 1 -14.70 -12.18 5.76
CA MET A 1 -14.54 -10.82 6.27
C MET A 1 -13.46 -10.81 7.34
N LEU A 2 -12.45 -9.96 7.19
CA LEU A 2 -11.40 -9.84 8.20
C LEU A 2 -11.93 -9.03 9.38
N SER A 3 -12.17 -9.68 10.52
CA SER A 3 -12.56 -8.96 11.73
C SER A 3 -11.33 -8.33 12.38
N ALA A 4 -11.53 -7.18 13.04
CA ALA A 4 -10.46 -6.49 13.76
C ALA A 4 -9.80 -7.36 14.85
N GLN A 5 -10.48 -8.42 15.27
CA GLN A 5 -10.04 -9.33 16.33
C GLN A 5 -9.48 -10.66 15.82
N ALA A 6 -9.42 -10.84 14.50
CA ALA A 6 -8.85 -12.07 13.94
C ALA A 6 -7.33 -12.15 14.24
N PRO A 7 -6.82 -13.34 14.59
CA PRO A 7 -5.38 -13.50 14.80
C PRO A 7 -4.58 -13.23 13.52
N ASP A 8 -3.33 -12.81 13.69
CA ASP A 8 -2.43 -12.61 12.57
C ASP A 8 -2.10 -13.95 11.89
N GLY A 9 -2.00 -13.92 10.60
CA GLY A 9 -1.66 -15.09 9.78
C GLY A 9 -1.62 -14.72 8.30
N PRO A 10 -1.26 -15.68 7.44
CA PRO A 10 -1.25 -15.45 6.00
C PRO A 10 -2.62 -14.99 5.48
N VAL A 11 -2.62 -14.20 4.41
CA VAL A 11 -3.88 -13.77 3.78
C VAL A 11 -4.67 -14.98 3.32
N PRO A 12 -5.98 -15.09 3.67
CA PRO A 12 -6.82 -16.18 3.18
C PRO A 12 -6.94 -16.16 1.65
N ASP A 13 -7.03 -17.33 1.04
CA ASP A 13 -7.07 -17.46 -0.42
C ASP A 13 -8.26 -16.71 -1.06
N ASP A 14 -9.43 -16.73 -0.42
CA ASP A 14 -10.61 -16.02 -0.90
C ASP A 14 -10.39 -14.48 -0.88
N VAL A 15 -9.73 -13.97 0.15
CA VAL A 15 -9.38 -12.54 0.24
C VAL A 15 -8.36 -12.19 -0.83
N ALA A 16 -7.31 -12.99 -0.98
CA ALA A 16 -6.30 -12.78 -2.01
C ALA A 16 -6.92 -12.80 -3.41
N GLN A 17 -7.84 -13.73 -3.68
CA GLN A 17 -8.54 -13.82 -4.96
C GLN A 17 -9.42 -12.60 -5.21
N ALA A 18 -10.12 -12.10 -4.19
CA ALA A 18 -10.92 -10.88 -4.30
C ALA A 18 -10.05 -9.66 -4.66
N VAL A 19 -8.90 -9.52 -4.03
CA VAL A 19 -7.94 -8.45 -4.34
C VAL A 19 -7.44 -8.54 -5.78
N VAL A 20 -7.09 -9.74 -6.24
CA VAL A 20 -6.66 -9.97 -7.62
C VAL A 20 -7.76 -9.58 -8.61
N THR A 21 -9.01 -9.91 -8.32
CA THR A 21 -10.17 -9.54 -9.13
C THR A 21 -10.33 -8.02 -9.22
N VAL A 22 -10.23 -7.31 -8.08
CA VAL A 22 -10.29 -5.85 -8.05
C VAL A 22 -9.18 -5.23 -8.89
N LEU A 23 -7.96 -5.72 -8.77
CA LEU A 23 -6.83 -5.22 -9.55
C LEU A 23 -7.00 -5.49 -11.06
N ALA A 24 -7.55 -6.64 -11.41
CA ALA A 24 -7.85 -6.95 -12.81
C ALA A 24 -8.92 -6.01 -13.39
N ASP A 25 -9.94 -5.67 -12.61
CA ASP A 25 -10.97 -4.72 -13.01
C ASP A 25 -10.39 -3.30 -13.15
N TRP A 26 -9.55 -2.87 -12.22
CA TRP A 26 -8.84 -1.59 -12.35
C TRP A 26 -7.99 -1.53 -13.62
N ALA A 27 -7.28 -2.61 -13.90
CA ALA A 27 -6.40 -2.67 -15.07
C ALA A 27 -7.16 -2.45 -16.38
N LYS A 28 -8.39 -2.93 -16.47
CA LYS A 28 -9.22 -2.87 -17.69
C LYS A 28 -10.09 -1.61 -17.76
N GLY A 29 -10.36 -0.98 -16.63
CA GLY A 29 -11.27 0.15 -16.51
C GLY A 29 -10.66 1.50 -16.87
N PRO A 30 -11.41 2.59 -16.64
CA PRO A 30 -10.88 3.95 -16.80
C PRO A 30 -9.67 4.18 -15.88
N GLY A 31 -8.62 4.76 -16.44
CA GLY A 31 -7.35 4.92 -15.72
C GLY A 31 -6.51 3.65 -15.63
N GLY A 32 -6.91 2.58 -16.32
CA GLY A 32 -6.25 1.30 -16.26
C GLY A 32 -5.02 1.16 -17.17
N TRP A 33 -4.34 0.03 -17.01
CA TRP A 33 -3.07 -0.24 -17.70
C TRP A 33 -3.07 -1.51 -18.54
N ALA A 34 -4.18 -2.24 -18.58
CA ALA A 34 -4.27 -3.43 -19.42
C ALA A 34 -4.30 -3.04 -20.92
N PRO A 35 -3.82 -3.92 -21.80
CA PRO A 35 -3.99 -3.70 -23.23
C PRO A 35 -5.44 -3.44 -23.60
N GLY A 36 -5.70 -2.31 -24.26
CA GLY A 36 -7.06 -1.90 -24.62
C GLY A 36 -7.79 -1.09 -23.55
N ALA A 37 -7.18 -0.79 -22.40
CA ALA A 37 -7.76 0.12 -21.42
C ALA A 37 -7.92 1.52 -22.03
N PRO A 38 -9.01 2.27 -21.65
CA PRO A 38 -9.34 3.53 -22.33
C PRO A 38 -8.23 4.57 -22.36
N GLU A 39 -7.43 4.68 -21.32
CA GLU A 39 -6.38 5.71 -21.20
C GLU A 39 -4.96 5.20 -21.44
N GLY A 40 -4.78 3.89 -21.51
CA GLY A 40 -3.48 3.27 -21.79
C GLY A 40 -2.37 3.68 -20.81
N ARG A 41 -2.65 3.77 -19.52
CA ARG A 41 -1.68 4.17 -18.51
C ARG A 41 -0.55 3.15 -18.35
N PRO A 42 0.60 3.57 -17.84
CA PRO A 42 1.68 2.63 -17.54
C PRO A 42 1.24 1.57 -16.52
N ARG A 43 1.64 0.34 -16.75
CA ARG A 43 1.45 -0.75 -15.81
C ARG A 43 2.23 -0.48 -14.52
N PRO A 44 1.69 -0.86 -13.34
CA PRO A 44 2.47 -0.80 -12.10
C PRO A 44 3.81 -1.53 -12.25
N ALA A 45 4.86 -0.93 -11.73
CA ALA A 45 6.22 -1.44 -11.83
C ALA A 45 6.67 -2.19 -10.58
N GLY A 46 5.90 -2.14 -9.49
CA GLY A 46 6.22 -2.85 -8.28
C GLY A 46 5.18 -2.66 -7.18
N VAL A 47 5.38 -3.38 -6.10
CA VAL A 47 4.50 -3.38 -4.92
C VAL A 47 5.29 -2.92 -3.70
N VAL A 48 4.71 -2.00 -2.93
CA VAL A 48 5.21 -1.54 -1.64
C VAL A 48 4.11 -1.75 -0.61
N THR A 49 4.45 -2.23 0.57
CA THR A 49 3.49 -2.43 1.66
C THR A 49 3.69 -1.40 2.77
N ILE A 50 2.59 -1.11 3.49
CA ILE A 50 2.65 -0.44 4.79
C ILE A 50 2.58 -1.54 5.84
N PRO A 51 3.60 -1.67 6.73
CA PRO A 51 3.58 -2.74 7.71
C PRO A 51 2.44 -2.55 8.71
N SER A 52 1.75 -3.64 9.03
CA SER A 52 0.72 -3.65 10.05
C SER A 52 1.33 -4.03 11.39
N ARG A 53 1.07 -3.25 12.42
CA ARG A 53 1.54 -3.55 13.78
C ARG A 53 0.80 -4.72 14.40
N SER A 54 -0.47 -4.89 14.05
CA SER A 54 -1.32 -5.97 14.56
C SER A 54 -1.31 -7.22 13.70
N ARG A 55 -1.03 -7.08 12.40
CA ARG A 55 -1.10 -8.20 11.43
C ARG A 55 0.05 -8.17 10.42
N PRO A 56 1.30 -8.27 10.89
CA PRO A 56 2.45 -8.21 9.98
C PRO A 56 2.48 -9.36 8.97
N GLN A 57 2.05 -10.57 9.35
CA GLN A 57 2.01 -11.70 8.42
C GLN A 57 0.96 -11.52 7.33
N LEU A 58 -0.21 -10.99 7.68
CA LEU A 58 -1.28 -10.72 6.73
C LEU A 58 -0.80 -9.79 5.62
N ILE A 59 -0.26 -8.63 6.00
CA ILE A 59 0.14 -7.63 5.00
C ILE A 59 1.33 -8.10 4.17
N HIS A 60 2.29 -8.79 4.77
CA HIS A 60 3.43 -9.33 4.06
C HIS A 60 3.00 -10.37 3.02
N SER A 61 2.16 -11.32 3.41
CA SER A 61 1.66 -12.37 2.51
C SER A 61 0.76 -11.80 1.41
N LEU A 62 -0.03 -10.78 1.72
CA LEU A 62 -0.85 -10.09 0.73
C LEU A 62 0.02 -9.42 -0.33
N GLY A 63 1.01 -8.65 0.09
CA GLY A 63 1.95 -8.01 -0.84
C GLY A 63 2.69 -9.02 -1.72
N ALA A 64 3.15 -10.11 -1.13
CA ALA A 64 3.82 -11.19 -1.86
C ALA A 64 2.88 -11.86 -2.87
N ARG A 65 1.62 -12.09 -2.51
CA ARG A 65 0.62 -12.70 -3.40
C ARG A 65 0.29 -11.79 -4.59
N ILE A 66 0.10 -10.51 -4.35
CA ILE A 66 -0.13 -9.53 -5.41
C ILE A 66 1.06 -9.47 -6.37
N ALA A 67 2.27 -9.43 -5.83
CA ALA A 67 3.49 -9.40 -6.61
C ALA A 67 3.61 -10.66 -7.49
N GLN A 68 3.35 -11.83 -6.91
CA GLN A 68 3.41 -13.11 -7.62
C GLN A 68 2.40 -13.20 -8.76
N VAL A 69 1.13 -12.92 -8.47
CA VAL A 69 0.05 -13.01 -9.47
C VAL A 69 0.22 -11.95 -10.56
N GLY A 70 0.57 -10.73 -10.18
CA GLY A 70 0.79 -9.63 -11.11
C GLY A 70 2.12 -9.68 -11.85
N ARG A 71 3.01 -10.61 -11.50
CA ARG A 71 4.39 -10.66 -12.00
C ARG A 71 5.11 -9.32 -11.80
N LEU A 72 4.96 -8.78 -10.60
CA LEU A 72 5.57 -7.53 -10.17
C LEU A 72 6.61 -7.80 -9.09
N PRO A 73 7.70 -7.03 -9.03
CA PRO A 73 8.62 -7.14 -7.90
C PRO A 73 7.95 -6.60 -6.62
N LEU A 74 8.17 -7.30 -5.51
CA LEU A 74 7.89 -6.76 -4.19
C LEU A 74 9.08 -5.91 -3.78
N LEU A 75 8.91 -4.58 -3.82
CA LEU A 75 10.02 -3.64 -3.65
C LEU A 75 10.45 -3.48 -2.20
N GLY A 76 9.53 -3.65 -1.27
CA GLY A 76 9.76 -3.50 0.16
C GLY A 76 8.58 -2.87 0.87
N SER A 77 8.85 -2.35 2.06
CA SER A 77 7.86 -1.68 2.91
C SER A 77 8.38 -0.33 3.37
N VAL A 78 7.46 0.61 3.61
CA VAL A 78 7.78 1.76 4.47
C VAL A 78 8.00 1.26 5.90
N GLU A 79 8.64 2.05 6.73
CA GLU A 79 8.95 1.69 8.12
C GLU A 79 8.29 2.66 9.08
N TYR A 80 7.90 2.14 10.24
CA TYR A 80 7.59 2.99 11.38
C TYR A 80 8.89 3.40 12.08
N THR A 81 9.06 4.70 12.33
CA THR A 81 10.28 5.27 12.91
C THR A 81 10.21 5.37 14.43
N GLY A 82 9.10 4.97 15.06
CA GLY A 82 8.90 5.04 16.49
C GLY A 82 7.62 4.37 16.91
N GLU A 83 7.23 4.60 18.17
CA GLU A 83 5.95 4.10 18.66
C GLU A 83 4.77 4.82 17.98
N ALA A 84 3.68 4.09 17.79
CA ALA A 84 2.45 4.68 17.28
C ALA A 84 1.99 5.77 18.26
N PRO A 85 1.44 6.92 17.75
CA PRO A 85 0.84 7.91 18.60
C PRO A 85 -0.25 7.28 19.48
N THR A 86 -0.10 7.34 20.80
CA THR A 86 -1.02 6.72 21.76
C THR A 86 -2.14 7.67 22.20
N ALA A 87 -1.93 8.97 22.03
CA ALA A 87 -2.90 9.98 22.44
C ALA A 87 -3.86 10.32 21.29
N PRO A 88 -5.16 10.50 21.55
CA PRO A 88 -6.08 11.02 20.56
C PRO A 88 -5.62 12.39 20.06
N ARG A 89 -5.64 12.58 18.76
CA ARG A 89 -5.33 13.89 18.18
C ARG A 89 -6.62 14.67 17.96
N SER A 90 -6.61 15.93 18.35
CA SER A 90 -7.81 16.77 18.33
C SER A 90 -8.21 17.23 16.94
N ASN A 91 -7.31 17.19 15.96
CA ASN A 91 -7.60 17.62 14.60
C ASN A 91 -6.73 16.91 13.55
N SER A 92 -7.12 17.04 12.28
CA SER A 92 -6.46 16.40 11.15
C SER A 92 -5.03 16.87 10.94
N ALA A 93 -4.74 18.15 11.18
CA ALA A 93 -3.38 18.70 11.02
C ALA A 93 -2.40 18.07 12.01
N GLN A 94 -2.82 17.86 13.26
CA GLN A 94 -2.00 17.20 14.28
C GLN A 94 -1.78 15.72 13.95
N ARG A 95 -2.80 15.01 13.44
CA ARG A 95 -2.68 13.63 12.98
C ARG A 95 -1.69 13.51 11.84
N LEU A 96 -1.80 14.39 10.84
CA LEU A 96 -0.92 14.39 9.68
C LEU A 96 0.54 14.63 10.10
N LYS A 97 0.78 15.60 10.96
CA LYS A 97 2.12 15.92 11.46
C LYS A 97 2.72 14.74 12.24
N ALA A 98 1.93 14.08 13.08
CA ALA A 98 2.37 12.92 13.83
C ALA A 98 2.73 11.75 12.92
N LEU A 99 1.91 11.48 11.88
CA LEU A 99 2.15 10.42 10.92
C LEU A 99 3.35 10.70 10.00
N ASP A 100 3.54 11.95 9.59
CA ASP A 100 4.66 12.35 8.73
C ASP A 100 6.01 12.05 9.41
N GLY A 101 6.09 12.22 10.74
CA GLY A 101 7.28 11.86 11.52
C GLY A 101 7.36 10.38 11.91
N ALA A 102 6.26 9.62 11.77
CA ALA A 102 6.17 8.22 12.21
C ALA A 102 6.52 7.20 11.13
N LEU A 103 6.59 7.63 9.87
CA LEU A 103 6.89 6.76 8.73
C LEU A 103 8.15 7.23 8.02
N ALA A 104 8.89 6.29 7.47
CA ALA A 104 10.07 6.56 6.66
C ALA A 104 10.19 5.55 5.51
N VAL A 105 10.86 5.97 4.44
CA VAL A 105 11.22 5.10 3.33
C VAL A 105 12.66 4.61 3.56
N PRO A 106 12.88 3.28 3.70
CA PRO A 106 14.24 2.75 3.83
C PRO A 106 15.13 3.15 2.66
N SER A 107 16.42 3.33 2.91
CA SER A 107 17.40 3.76 1.89
C SER A 107 17.41 2.82 0.67
N ALA A 108 17.33 1.52 0.88
CA ALA A 108 17.30 0.53 -0.19
C ALA A 108 16.04 0.69 -1.06
N LEU A 109 14.89 0.93 -0.43
CA LEU A 109 13.64 1.17 -1.16
C LEU A 109 13.72 2.50 -1.94
N ALA A 110 14.24 3.55 -1.33
CA ALA A 110 14.42 4.84 -1.98
C ALA A 110 15.28 4.73 -3.24
N ALA A 111 16.39 4.00 -3.17
CA ALA A 111 17.26 3.75 -4.31
C ALA A 111 16.54 3.00 -5.44
N THR A 112 15.75 2.00 -5.08
CA THR A 112 14.92 1.24 -6.04
C THR A 112 13.88 2.14 -6.71
N LEU A 113 13.18 2.96 -5.94
CA LEU A 113 12.16 3.88 -6.47
C LEU A 113 12.75 4.93 -7.41
N ALA A 114 13.95 5.44 -7.10
CA ALA A 114 14.61 6.44 -7.94
C ALA A 114 14.97 5.89 -9.34
N ALA A 115 15.20 4.59 -9.45
CA ALA A 115 15.51 3.92 -10.70
C ALA A 115 14.28 3.29 -11.39
N LEU A 116 13.13 3.31 -10.74
CA LEU A 116 11.93 2.64 -11.22
C LEU A 116 11.20 3.48 -12.27
N ASP A 117 10.75 2.85 -13.34
CA ASP A 117 9.92 3.48 -14.35
C ASP A 117 8.50 2.93 -14.27
N GLY A 118 7.59 3.75 -13.79
CA GLY A 118 6.18 3.41 -13.66
C GLY A 118 5.62 3.59 -12.25
N PRO A 119 4.29 3.46 -12.10
CA PRO A 119 3.64 3.59 -10.80
C PRO A 119 3.91 2.41 -9.88
N VAL A 120 3.76 2.62 -8.57
CA VAL A 120 3.83 1.55 -7.57
C VAL A 120 2.47 1.33 -6.93
N LEU A 121 2.14 0.08 -6.65
CA LEU A 121 1.01 -0.28 -5.81
C LEU A 121 1.43 -0.15 -4.35
N LEU A 122 0.68 0.61 -3.58
CA LEU A 122 0.86 0.75 -2.14
C LEU A 122 -0.25 0.02 -1.41
N VAL A 123 0.11 -1.02 -0.67
CA VAL A 123 -0.85 -1.96 -0.06
C VAL A 123 -0.88 -1.79 1.45
N ASP A 124 -2.08 -1.62 1.99
CA ASP A 124 -2.35 -1.57 3.42
C ASP A 124 -3.50 -2.51 3.78
N ASP A 125 -3.57 -2.96 5.03
CA ASP A 125 -4.62 -3.87 5.49
C ASP A 125 -5.92 -3.13 5.82
N CYS A 126 -5.84 -1.97 6.45
CA CYS A 126 -7.00 -1.24 6.90
C CYS A 126 -6.74 0.27 6.96
N THR A 127 -7.74 1.05 6.61
CA THR A 127 -7.69 2.51 6.80
C THR A 127 -8.97 3.01 7.45
N GLU A 128 -8.83 3.99 8.35
CA GLU A 128 -9.97 4.73 8.92
C GLU A 128 -10.18 6.05 8.17
N THR A 129 -9.12 6.83 8.03
CA THR A 129 -9.18 8.18 7.50
C THR A 129 -8.39 8.36 6.21
N GLY A 130 -7.58 7.36 5.83
CA GLY A 130 -6.68 7.46 4.68
C GLY A 130 -5.39 8.28 4.93
N TRP A 131 -5.20 8.84 6.12
CA TRP A 131 -4.02 9.65 6.41
C TRP A 131 -2.71 8.88 6.30
N THR A 132 -2.67 7.64 6.80
CA THR A 132 -1.48 6.79 6.70
C THR A 132 -1.11 6.53 5.24
N LEU A 133 -2.10 6.22 4.41
CA LEU A 133 -1.89 6.03 2.97
C LEU A 133 -1.40 7.32 2.30
N ALA A 134 -1.98 8.46 2.65
CA ALA A 134 -1.61 9.75 2.06
C ALA A 134 -0.17 10.12 2.42
N VAL A 135 0.24 9.94 3.68
CA VAL A 135 1.60 10.21 4.14
C VAL A 135 2.60 9.26 3.47
N ALA A 136 2.29 7.97 3.46
CA ALA A 136 3.15 6.96 2.83
C ALA A 136 3.32 7.23 1.33
N ALA A 137 2.23 7.54 0.62
CA ALA A 137 2.27 7.88 -0.80
C ALA A 137 3.16 9.11 -1.08
N ARG A 138 3.02 10.14 -0.26
CA ARG A 138 3.84 11.34 -0.37
C ARG A 138 5.32 11.05 -0.16
N LEU A 139 5.66 10.25 0.84
CA LEU A 139 7.04 9.85 1.12
C LEU A 139 7.63 9.03 -0.03
N LEU A 140 6.86 8.11 -0.59
CA LEU A 140 7.28 7.31 -1.74
C LEU A 140 7.53 8.18 -2.98
N ARG A 141 6.67 9.16 -3.23
CA ARG A 141 6.85 10.10 -4.35
C ARG A 141 8.08 10.98 -4.14
N ARG A 142 8.33 11.44 -2.94
CA ARG A 142 9.56 12.19 -2.60
C ARG A 142 10.81 11.36 -2.79
N ALA A 143 10.72 10.06 -2.56
CA ALA A 143 11.83 9.13 -2.76
C ALA A 143 12.06 8.78 -4.23
N GLY A 144 11.15 9.12 -5.14
CA GLY A 144 11.32 8.93 -6.58
C GLY A 144 10.20 8.19 -7.30
N ALA A 145 9.16 7.72 -6.59
CA ALA A 145 8.02 7.08 -7.24
C ALA A 145 7.29 8.07 -8.15
N GLN A 146 7.02 7.68 -9.38
CA GLN A 146 6.33 8.53 -10.36
C GLN A 146 4.87 8.71 -10.01
N GLU A 147 4.21 7.63 -9.57
CA GLU A 147 2.81 7.60 -9.17
C GLU A 147 2.63 6.51 -8.13
N VAL A 148 1.69 6.71 -7.21
CA VAL A 148 1.35 5.72 -6.18
C VAL A 148 -0.13 5.38 -6.30
N LEU A 149 -0.42 4.08 -6.41
CA LEU A 149 -1.78 3.53 -6.51
C LEU A 149 -2.11 2.82 -5.19
N PRO A 150 -2.90 3.43 -4.30
CA PRO A 150 -3.22 2.81 -3.02
C PRO A 150 -4.25 1.70 -3.15
N LEU A 151 -4.05 0.63 -2.39
CA LEU A 151 -4.96 -0.49 -2.25
C LEU A 151 -5.10 -0.86 -0.79
N VAL A 152 -6.33 -0.93 -0.29
CA VAL A 152 -6.62 -1.36 1.08
C VAL A 152 -7.62 -2.50 1.08
N LEU A 153 -7.49 -3.42 2.07
CA LEU A 153 -8.43 -4.52 2.24
C LEU A 153 -9.75 -4.08 2.87
N ALA A 154 -9.70 -3.12 3.78
CA ALA A 154 -10.87 -2.68 4.52
C ALA A 154 -10.80 -1.18 4.83
N VAL A 155 -11.97 -0.56 4.86
CA VAL A 155 -12.15 0.81 5.34
C VAL A 155 -13.01 0.73 6.60
N GLN A 156 -12.52 1.29 7.69
CA GLN A 156 -13.28 1.42 8.93
C GLN A 156 -13.86 2.82 8.99
N GLY A 157 -15.16 2.86 9.12
CA GLY A 157 -15.89 4.12 9.28
C GLY A 157 -16.11 4.47 10.74
#